data_93cac61290b63da79bb10b596133c3c5
#
_entry.id   93cac61290b63da79bb10b596133c3c5
#
_cell.length_a   1.000
_cell.length_b   1.000
_cell.length_c   1.000
_cell.angle_alpha   90.00
_cell.angle_beta   90.00
_cell.angle_gamma   90.00
#
_symmetry.space_group_name_H-M   'P 1'
#
loop_
_entity.id
_entity.type
_entity.pdbx_description
1 polymer ?
#
loop_
_entity_poly.entity_id
_entity_poly.type
_entity_poly.pdbx_seq_one_letter_code
_entity_poly.pdbx_strand_id
1 'polypeptide(L)'
;VGSEMCIRDRNDTERRAKWKLRGFYKESAAELSQISPLPERASYFDSISDLMFDTRLEMRINIDHILEDERNRKRIPEQYRDMSNLPMLFRAALDYAKIRVKENYKAAVPQYYHGRIQFLLPISLGDPKKVDLSLAVGARNGVYTGHTCLTLDMAYNNARLIAKPESDWLIGS
;
A
#
# COMPACT_ATOMS: atom_id res chain seq x y z
N VAL A 1 -4.73 2.63 19.86
CA VAL A 1 -5.10 3.73 18.96
C VAL A 1 -6.60 3.85 19.02
N GLY A 2 -7.11 4.95 19.62
CA GLY A 2 -8.55 5.17 19.80
C GLY A 2 -9.23 5.28 18.44
N SER A 3 -10.38 4.64 18.30
CA SER A 3 -11.23 4.73 17.12
C SER A 3 -11.81 6.15 17.03
N GLU A 4 -11.46 6.85 15.98
CA GLU A 4 -11.98 8.18 15.71
C GLU A 4 -12.91 8.15 14.49
N MET A 5 -14.05 8.83 14.59
CA MET A 5 -15.00 9.00 13.49
C MET A 5 -14.79 10.32 12.78
N CYS A 6 -14.84 10.29 11.47
CA CYS A 6 -14.73 11.47 10.62
C CYS A 6 -16.12 12.04 10.34
N ILE A 7 -16.39 13.28 10.78
CA ILE A 7 -17.62 13.99 10.42
C ILE A 7 -17.33 14.93 9.24
N ARG A 8 -18.22 14.89 8.24
CA ARG A 8 -18.21 15.76 7.07
C ARG A 8 -19.54 16.47 6.95
N ASP A 9 -19.51 17.79 6.89
CA ASP A 9 -20.68 18.60 6.59
C ASP A 9 -20.79 18.89 5.09
N ARG A 10 -22.03 19.11 4.63
CA ARG A 10 -22.27 19.58 3.27
C ARG A 10 -21.68 20.98 3.12
N ASN A 11 -20.98 21.20 2.03
CA ASN A 11 -20.40 22.51 1.74
C ASN A 11 -21.46 23.37 1.01
N ASP A 12 -21.97 24.41 1.67
CA ASP A 12 -22.99 25.31 1.11
C ASP A 12 -22.43 26.34 0.13
N THR A 13 -21.12 26.38 -0.04
CA THR A 13 -20.49 27.27 -1.02
C THR A 13 -20.22 26.53 -2.33
N GLU A 14 -20.48 27.17 -3.47
CA GLU A 14 -20.27 26.66 -4.85
C GLU A 14 -18.82 26.22 -5.18
N ARG A 15 -17.96 26.10 -4.19
CA ARG A 15 -16.56 25.68 -4.33
C ARG A 15 -16.43 24.18 -4.37
N ARG A 16 -15.67 23.71 -5.31
CA ARG A 16 -15.18 22.39 -5.75
C ARG A 16 -15.37 21.11 -4.89
N ALA A 17 -15.62 21.19 -3.60
CA ALA A 17 -15.81 20.03 -2.74
C ALA A 17 -17.23 20.03 -2.16
N LYS A 18 -18.01 19.00 -2.50
CA LYS A 18 -19.38 18.80 -2.01
C LYS A 18 -19.44 18.64 -0.48
N TRP A 19 -18.36 18.22 0.14
CA TRP A 19 -18.27 17.91 1.55
C TRP A 19 -17.05 18.58 2.19
N LYS A 20 -17.22 19.18 3.36
CA LYS A 20 -16.17 19.75 4.21
C LYS A 20 -15.92 18.84 5.40
N LEU A 21 -14.68 18.47 5.65
CA LEU A 21 -14.30 17.76 6.88
C LEU A 21 -14.51 18.70 8.07
N ARG A 22 -15.33 18.29 9.03
CA ARG A 22 -15.56 19.02 10.27
C ARG A 22 -14.54 18.62 11.36
N GLY A 23 -14.24 17.35 11.46
CA GLY A 23 -13.27 16.86 12.44
C GLY A 23 -13.25 15.34 12.55
N PHE A 24 -12.37 14.86 13.42
CA PHE A 24 -12.30 13.49 13.86
C PHE A 24 -12.74 13.44 15.32
N TYR A 25 -13.66 12.54 15.65
CA TYR A 25 -14.29 12.45 16.95
C TYR A 25 -14.22 11.03 17.48
N LYS A 26 -14.00 10.88 18.78
CA LYS A 26 -14.14 9.58 19.45
C LYS A 26 -15.60 9.18 19.49
N GLU A 27 -15.88 7.89 19.51
CA GLU A 27 -17.24 7.34 19.59
C GLU A 27 -18.06 7.91 20.76
N SER A 28 -17.39 8.23 21.87
CA SER A 28 -17.97 8.84 23.07
C SER A 28 -18.12 10.35 23.03
N ALA A 29 -17.80 10.99 21.91
CA ALA A 29 -17.87 12.45 21.80
C ALA A 29 -19.33 12.95 21.78
N ALA A 30 -19.59 14.08 22.45
CA ALA A 30 -20.92 14.66 22.52
C ALA A 30 -21.49 15.06 21.14
N GLU A 31 -20.61 15.40 20.21
CA GLU A 31 -20.96 15.74 18.82
C GLU A 31 -21.60 14.57 18.07
N LEU A 32 -21.33 13.33 18.50
CA LEU A 32 -21.88 12.12 17.90
C LEU A 32 -23.19 11.67 18.55
N SER A 33 -23.60 12.24 19.69
CA SER A 33 -24.79 11.83 20.44
C SER A 33 -26.09 11.96 19.66
N GLN A 34 -26.12 12.84 18.66
CA GLN A 34 -27.31 13.07 17.80
C GLN A 34 -27.32 12.16 16.55
N ILE A 35 -26.28 11.36 16.35
CA ILE A 35 -26.14 10.45 15.20
C ILE A 35 -26.50 9.05 15.67
N SER A 36 -27.65 8.53 15.23
CA SER A 36 -28.09 7.16 15.56
C SER A 36 -28.74 6.50 14.32
N PRO A 37 -28.33 5.28 13.96
CA PRO A 37 -27.18 4.55 14.51
C PRO A 37 -25.86 5.20 14.08
N LEU A 38 -24.83 5.05 14.92
CA LEU A 38 -23.47 5.42 14.50
C LEU A 38 -23.05 4.51 13.34
N PRO A 39 -22.31 5.07 12.35
CA PRO A 39 -21.79 4.25 11.26
C PRO A 39 -20.86 3.17 11.81
N GLU A 40 -20.92 1.98 11.21
CA GLU A 40 -19.98 0.91 11.53
C GLU A 40 -18.54 1.35 11.24
N ARG A 41 -17.62 0.79 12.01
CA ARG A 41 -16.19 1.01 11.74
C ARG A 41 -15.84 0.46 10.37
N ALA A 42 -15.05 1.22 9.61
CA ALA A 42 -14.57 0.76 8.33
C ALA A 42 -13.79 -0.56 8.51
N SER A 43 -14.28 -1.63 7.89
CA SER A 43 -13.52 -2.85 7.68
C SER A 43 -12.98 -2.85 6.26
N TYR A 44 -11.69 -3.14 6.12
CA TYR A 44 -11.02 -3.16 4.82
C TYR A 44 -10.83 -4.57 4.27
N PHE A 45 -11.20 -5.60 5.05
CA PHE A 45 -11.07 -7.01 4.69
C PHE A 45 -12.15 -7.84 5.41
N ASP A 46 -12.54 -8.93 4.79
CA ASP A 46 -13.57 -9.82 5.33
C ASP A 46 -12.95 -10.96 6.16
N SER A 47 -11.74 -11.39 5.80
CA SER A 47 -11.02 -12.46 6.46
C SER A 47 -9.55 -12.12 6.65
N ILE A 48 -8.94 -12.63 7.72
CA ILE A 48 -7.48 -12.52 7.95
C ILE A 48 -6.70 -13.12 6.78
N SER A 49 -7.25 -14.15 6.11
CA SER A 49 -6.63 -14.73 4.90
C SER A 49 -6.45 -13.72 3.77
N ASP A 50 -7.28 -12.68 3.71
CA ASP A 50 -7.17 -11.63 2.68
C ASP A 50 -5.91 -10.77 2.88
N LEU A 51 -5.38 -10.77 4.10
CA LEU A 51 -4.15 -10.06 4.46
C LEU A 51 -2.89 -10.92 4.32
N MET A 52 -3.03 -12.16 3.87
CA MET A 52 -1.93 -13.10 3.71
C MET A 52 -1.56 -13.23 2.23
N PHE A 53 -0.30 -12.97 1.92
CA PHE A 53 0.23 -13.20 0.57
C PHE A 53 0.32 -14.69 0.27
N ASP A 54 -0.38 -15.16 -0.76
CA ASP A 54 -0.33 -16.57 -1.16
C ASP A 54 0.85 -16.82 -2.11
N THR A 55 1.91 -17.42 -1.58
CA THR A 55 3.14 -17.73 -2.34
C THR A 55 2.96 -18.81 -3.41
N ARG A 56 1.80 -19.48 -3.46
CA ARG A 56 1.47 -20.51 -4.47
C ARG A 56 0.95 -19.89 -5.76
N LEU A 57 0.41 -18.67 -5.69
CA LEU A 57 -0.10 -17.98 -6.86
C LEU A 57 1.04 -17.54 -7.77
N GLU A 58 0.83 -17.69 -9.07
CA GLU A 58 1.74 -17.15 -10.08
C GLU A 58 1.81 -15.62 -10.00
N MET A 59 2.99 -15.08 -10.26
CA MET A 59 3.20 -13.63 -10.33
C MET A 59 3.61 -13.23 -11.74
N ARG A 60 2.74 -12.47 -12.41
CA ARG A 60 2.96 -11.94 -13.78
C ARG A 60 3.13 -10.43 -13.70
N ILE A 61 4.38 -9.97 -13.73
CA ILE A 61 4.73 -8.57 -13.63
C ILE A 61 5.34 -8.11 -14.96
N ASN A 62 4.69 -7.16 -15.61
CA ASN A 62 5.26 -6.48 -16.77
C ASN A 62 6.17 -5.34 -16.28
N ILE A 63 7.45 -5.67 -16.09
CA ILE A 63 8.45 -4.74 -15.54
C ILE A 63 8.66 -3.56 -16.48
N ASP A 64 8.73 -3.80 -17.78
CA ASP A 64 8.99 -2.74 -18.77
C ASP A 64 7.87 -1.71 -18.73
N HIS A 65 6.61 -2.14 -18.71
CA HIS A 65 5.46 -1.24 -18.57
C HIS A 65 5.47 -0.44 -17.24
N ILE A 66 5.89 -1.06 -16.14
CA ILE A 66 6.01 -0.36 -14.84
C ILE A 66 7.09 0.71 -14.92
N LEU A 67 8.22 0.44 -15.56
CA LEU A 67 9.36 1.36 -15.66
C LEU A 67 9.16 2.45 -16.72
N GLU A 68 8.29 2.24 -17.71
CA GLU A 68 7.88 3.25 -18.70
C GLU A 68 6.93 4.31 -18.11
N ASP A 69 6.15 4.00 -17.07
CA ASP A 69 5.26 4.97 -16.43
C ASP A 69 6.11 6.04 -15.70
N GLU A 70 5.98 7.29 -16.14
CA GLU A 70 6.74 8.43 -15.58
C GLU A 70 6.53 8.60 -14.07
N ARG A 71 5.35 8.26 -13.53
CA ARG A 71 5.07 8.36 -12.10
C ARG A 71 5.86 7.33 -11.32
N ASN A 72 5.97 6.11 -11.86
CA ASN A 72 6.81 5.07 -11.27
C ASN A 72 8.29 5.44 -11.37
N ARG A 73 8.72 5.92 -12.53
CA ARG A 73 10.10 6.32 -12.78
C ARG A 73 10.58 7.40 -11.80
N LYS A 74 9.73 8.39 -11.50
CA LYS A 74 10.04 9.45 -10.50
C LYS A 74 10.21 8.93 -9.07
N ARG A 75 9.66 7.75 -8.74
CA ARG A 75 9.76 7.12 -7.42
C ARG A 75 10.99 6.23 -7.27
N ILE A 76 11.62 5.85 -8.38
CA ILE A 76 12.87 5.10 -8.38
C ILE A 76 13.99 6.04 -7.90
N PRO A 77 14.87 5.60 -6.98
CA PRO A 77 15.99 6.42 -6.54
C PRO A 77 16.84 6.91 -7.72
N GLU A 78 17.29 8.15 -7.65
CA GLU A 78 17.94 8.86 -8.76
C GLU A 78 19.14 8.10 -9.31
N GLN A 79 19.93 7.46 -8.44
CA GLN A 79 21.11 6.69 -8.84
C GLN A 79 20.81 5.50 -9.76
N TYR A 80 19.57 4.98 -9.77
CA TYR A 80 19.19 3.84 -10.62
C TYR A 80 18.33 4.25 -11.81
N ARG A 81 17.67 5.41 -11.74
CA ARG A 81 16.60 5.82 -12.65
C ARG A 81 16.98 5.80 -14.12
N ASP A 82 18.20 6.21 -14.42
CA ASP A 82 18.69 6.36 -15.80
C ASP A 82 19.69 5.27 -16.21
N MET A 83 19.82 4.22 -15.40
CA MET A 83 20.67 3.08 -15.73
C MET A 83 20.06 2.25 -16.85
N SER A 84 20.84 1.96 -17.90
CA SER A 84 20.37 1.13 -19.03
C SER A 84 20.01 -0.30 -18.64
N ASN A 85 20.58 -0.82 -17.55
CA ASN A 85 20.32 -2.15 -17.02
C ASN A 85 19.24 -2.16 -15.91
N LEU A 86 18.53 -1.06 -15.67
CA LEU A 86 17.50 -0.97 -14.64
C LEU A 86 16.43 -2.10 -14.75
N PRO A 87 15.93 -2.49 -15.94
CA PRO A 87 14.98 -3.60 -16.04
C PRO A 87 15.54 -4.93 -15.53
N MET A 88 16.84 -5.17 -15.74
CA MET A 88 17.51 -6.37 -15.21
C MET A 88 17.65 -6.33 -13.69
N LEU A 89 18.06 -5.19 -13.15
CA LEU A 89 18.15 -4.99 -11.69
C LEU A 89 16.78 -5.17 -11.03
N PHE A 90 15.75 -4.57 -11.63
CA PHE A 90 14.39 -4.67 -11.10
C PHE A 90 13.89 -6.11 -11.11
N ARG A 91 14.18 -6.88 -12.16
CA ARG A 91 13.83 -8.30 -12.27
C ARG A 91 14.52 -9.13 -11.20
N ALA A 92 15.82 -8.94 -11.00
CA ALA A 92 16.57 -9.60 -9.96
C ALA A 92 16.06 -9.24 -8.55
N ALA A 93 15.75 -7.96 -8.31
CA ALA A 93 15.17 -7.50 -7.05
C ALA A 93 13.79 -8.11 -6.78
N LEU A 94 12.96 -8.25 -7.81
CA LEU A 94 11.65 -8.91 -7.70
C LEU A 94 11.79 -10.40 -7.37
N ASP A 95 12.71 -11.10 -7.99
CA ASP A 95 12.96 -12.52 -7.69
C ASP A 95 13.49 -12.70 -6.26
N TYR A 96 14.34 -11.79 -5.80
CA TYR A 96 14.79 -11.76 -4.40
C TYR A 96 13.62 -11.48 -3.44
N ALA A 97 12.73 -10.54 -3.77
CA ALA A 97 11.54 -10.25 -2.98
C ALA A 97 10.63 -11.49 -2.84
N LYS A 98 10.46 -12.28 -3.91
CA LYS A 98 9.72 -13.55 -3.86
C LYS A 98 10.34 -14.55 -2.88
N ILE A 99 11.68 -14.66 -2.83
CA ILE A 99 12.39 -15.50 -1.88
C ILE A 99 12.12 -15.02 -0.45
N ARG A 100 12.30 -13.72 -0.17
CA ARG A 100 12.03 -13.13 1.15
C ARG A 100 10.62 -13.39 1.65
N VAL A 101 9.62 -13.28 0.79
CA VAL A 101 8.22 -13.54 1.17
C VAL A 101 7.98 -15.02 1.46
N LYS A 102 8.66 -15.94 0.78
CA LYS A 102 8.58 -17.38 1.09
C LYS A 102 9.22 -17.71 2.45
N GLU A 103 10.32 -17.07 2.78
CA GLU A 103 11.03 -17.23 4.06
C GLU A 103 10.28 -16.56 5.21
N ASN A 104 9.68 -15.41 4.95
CA ASN A 104 8.95 -14.63 5.95
C ASN A 104 7.70 -13.99 5.32
N TYR A 105 6.53 -14.57 5.60
CA TYR A 105 5.25 -14.06 5.07
C TYR A 105 4.98 -12.59 5.41
N LYS A 106 5.53 -12.07 6.52
CA LYS A 106 5.40 -10.66 6.90
C LYS A 106 6.17 -9.71 5.98
N ALA A 107 7.06 -10.22 5.11
CA ALA A 107 7.76 -9.39 4.14
C ALA A 107 6.81 -8.83 3.07
N ALA A 108 5.71 -9.49 2.76
CA ALA A 108 4.63 -8.96 1.94
C ALA A 108 3.64 -8.22 2.85
N VAL A 109 3.61 -6.89 2.78
CA VAL A 109 2.78 -6.07 3.66
C VAL A 109 1.47 -5.72 2.96
N PRO A 110 0.29 -6.04 3.56
CA PRO A 110 -0.99 -5.69 2.96
C PRO A 110 -1.24 -4.18 3.00
N GLN A 111 -1.85 -3.68 1.93
CA GLN A 111 -2.40 -2.33 1.84
C GLN A 111 -3.83 -2.37 1.30
N TYR A 112 -4.64 -1.36 1.64
CA TYR A 112 -5.95 -1.17 1.03
C TYR A 112 -5.88 -0.04 -0.01
N TYR A 113 -6.30 -0.35 -1.24
CA TYR A 113 -6.30 0.63 -2.32
C TYR A 113 -7.48 0.42 -3.26
N HIS A 114 -8.28 1.47 -3.46
CA HIS A 114 -9.47 1.47 -4.34
C HIS A 114 -10.39 0.24 -4.15
N GLY A 115 -10.77 -0.05 -2.90
CA GLY A 115 -11.72 -1.11 -2.59
C GLY A 115 -11.12 -2.52 -2.58
N ARG A 116 -9.80 -2.67 -2.63
CA ARG A 116 -9.13 -3.99 -2.71
C ARG A 116 -7.90 -4.06 -1.84
N ILE A 117 -7.64 -5.26 -1.33
CA ILE A 117 -6.35 -5.57 -0.72
C ILE A 117 -5.32 -5.81 -1.83
N GLN A 118 -4.18 -5.17 -1.68
CA GLN A 118 -2.97 -5.38 -2.45
C GLN A 118 -1.82 -5.66 -1.49
N PHE A 119 -0.71 -6.16 -2.01
CA PHE A 119 0.49 -6.42 -1.21
C PHE A 119 1.65 -5.55 -1.69
N LEU A 120 2.40 -5.07 -0.73
CA LEU A 120 3.62 -4.31 -0.91
C LEU A 120 4.79 -5.26 -0.81
N LEU A 121 5.56 -5.39 -1.89
CA LEU A 121 6.77 -6.21 -1.95
C LEU A 121 8.01 -5.32 -1.83
N PRO A 122 9.01 -5.71 -1.01
CA PRO A 122 10.26 -4.95 -0.87
C PRO A 122 11.12 -5.11 -2.13
N ILE A 123 11.55 -4.02 -2.72
CA ILE A 123 12.43 -3.99 -3.89
C ILE A 123 13.75 -3.34 -3.50
N SER A 124 14.83 -4.12 -3.60
CA SER A 124 16.22 -3.71 -3.33
C SER A 124 16.99 -3.73 -4.65
N LEU A 125 17.33 -2.56 -5.19
CA LEU A 125 17.96 -2.45 -6.50
C LEU A 125 19.50 -2.59 -6.46
N GLY A 126 20.12 -2.23 -5.35
CA GLY A 126 21.55 -2.29 -5.19
C GLY A 126 21.98 -3.24 -4.07
N ASP A 127 21.75 -2.86 -2.83
CA ASP A 127 22.08 -3.68 -1.67
C ASP A 127 20.87 -4.53 -1.27
N PRO A 128 20.97 -5.88 -1.27
CA PRO A 128 19.87 -6.77 -0.85
C PRO A 128 19.37 -6.51 0.58
N LYS A 129 20.20 -5.92 1.44
CA LYS A 129 19.85 -5.59 2.82
C LYS A 129 19.06 -4.29 2.94
N LYS A 130 19.10 -3.43 1.93
CA LYS A 130 18.46 -2.13 1.92
C LYS A 130 17.30 -2.13 0.90
N VAL A 131 16.10 -1.92 1.37
CA VAL A 131 14.94 -1.74 0.49
C VAL A 131 14.94 -0.32 -0.03
N ASP A 132 14.89 -0.15 -1.35
CA ASP A 132 14.90 1.15 -2.02
C ASP A 132 13.49 1.66 -2.30
N LEU A 133 12.57 0.78 -2.64
CA LEU A 133 11.18 1.08 -2.95
C LEU A 133 10.28 -0.14 -2.73
N SER A 134 8.99 0.06 -2.86
CA SER A 134 8.00 -1.01 -2.79
C SER A 134 7.28 -1.19 -4.12
N LEU A 135 6.99 -2.44 -4.50
CA LEU A 135 6.11 -2.77 -5.60
C LEU A 135 4.73 -3.19 -5.06
N ALA A 136 3.68 -2.48 -5.45
CA ALA A 136 2.32 -2.88 -5.15
C ALA A 136 1.84 -3.95 -6.15
N VAL A 137 1.41 -5.09 -5.63
CA VAL A 137 0.85 -6.21 -6.41
C VAL A 137 -0.55 -6.56 -5.91
N GLY A 138 -1.44 -6.90 -6.83
CA GLY A 138 -2.80 -7.33 -6.50
C GLY A 138 -3.14 -8.67 -7.15
N ALA A 139 -3.90 -9.50 -6.44
CA ALA A 139 -4.39 -10.76 -6.98
C ALA A 139 -5.63 -10.54 -7.85
N ARG A 140 -5.64 -11.12 -9.05
CA ARG A 140 -6.81 -11.17 -9.92
C ARG A 140 -6.83 -12.50 -10.66
N ASN A 141 -7.94 -13.21 -10.59
CA ASN A 141 -8.13 -14.52 -11.25
C ASN A 141 -7.01 -15.52 -10.92
N GLY A 142 -6.57 -15.58 -9.65
CA GLY A 142 -5.55 -16.52 -9.21
C GLY A 142 -4.11 -16.14 -9.60
N VAL A 143 -3.88 -14.91 -10.08
CA VAL A 143 -2.54 -14.44 -10.48
C VAL A 143 -2.27 -13.09 -9.85
N TYR A 144 -1.06 -12.87 -9.33
CA TYR A 144 -0.60 -11.54 -8.93
C TYR A 144 -0.11 -10.74 -10.13
N THR A 145 -0.60 -9.50 -10.24
CA THR A 145 -0.13 -8.52 -11.22
C THR A 145 0.48 -7.30 -10.52
N GLY A 146 1.56 -6.77 -11.09
CA GLY A 146 2.17 -5.53 -10.61
C GLY A 146 1.39 -4.31 -11.07
N HIS A 147 1.22 -3.35 -10.17
CA HIS A 147 0.46 -2.14 -10.46
C HIS A 147 1.33 -0.90 -10.50
N THR A 148 2.12 -0.66 -9.46
CA THR A 148 2.88 0.58 -9.33
C THR A 148 4.03 0.43 -8.32
N CYS A 149 5.07 1.24 -8.51
CA CYS A 149 6.11 1.42 -7.51
C CYS A 149 5.69 2.52 -6.52
N LEU A 150 6.05 2.36 -5.27
CA LEU A 150 5.82 3.34 -4.20
C LEU A 150 7.14 3.63 -3.49
N THR A 151 7.34 4.87 -3.06
CA THR A 151 8.38 5.17 -2.07
C THR A 151 8.05 4.50 -0.75
N LEU A 152 9.04 4.31 0.13
CA LEU A 152 8.80 3.68 1.43
C LEU A 152 7.79 4.46 2.28
N ASP A 153 7.83 5.79 2.25
CA ASP A 153 6.85 6.64 2.95
C ASP A 153 5.43 6.45 2.41
N MET A 154 5.26 6.37 1.09
CA MET A 154 3.95 6.10 0.48
C MET A 154 3.46 4.71 0.86
N ALA A 155 4.33 3.70 0.82
CA ALA A 155 4.03 2.33 1.19
C ALA A 155 3.61 2.23 2.66
N TYR A 156 4.35 2.87 3.57
CA TYR A 156 4.02 2.95 4.99
C TYR A 156 2.65 3.61 5.22
N ASN A 157 2.40 4.75 4.60
CA ASN A 157 1.13 5.47 4.75
C ASN A 157 -0.07 4.67 4.25
N ASN A 158 0.09 3.90 3.18
CA ASN A 158 -0.97 3.04 2.67
C ASN A 158 -1.20 1.80 3.57
N ALA A 159 -0.13 1.15 4.02
CA ALA A 159 -0.22 -0.04 4.86
C ALA A 159 -0.88 0.24 6.22
N ARG A 160 -0.59 1.39 6.83
CA ARG A 160 -1.14 1.77 8.13
C ARG A 160 -2.66 1.96 8.16
N LEU A 161 -3.34 2.00 7.02
CA LEU A 161 -4.81 2.00 6.98
C LEU A 161 -5.40 0.69 7.53
N ILE A 162 -4.71 -0.44 7.32
CA ILE A 162 -5.14 -1.75 7.82
C ILE A 162 -4.66 -1.95 9.25
N ALA A 163 -3.34 -1.84 9.45
CA ALA A 163 -2.69 -1.99 10.74
C ALA A 163 -1.35 -1.25 10.74
N LYS A 164 -0.79 -1.00 11.94
CA LYS A 164 0.58 -0.51 12.03
C LYS A 164 1.50 -1.58 11.41
N PRO A 165 2.28 -1.25 10.37
CA PRO A 165 3.22 -2.20 9.79
C PRO A 165 4.25 -2.66 10.84
N GLU A 166 4.57 -3.96 10.83
CA GLU A 166 5.57 -4.58 11.71
C GLU A 166 6.80 -5.08 10.94
N SER A 167 6.78 -4.99 9.61
CA SER A 167 7.89 -5.42 8.78
C SER A 167 9.06 -4.47 8.87
N ASP A 168 10.24 -4.98 9.22
CA ASP A 168 11.47 -4.21 9.44
C ASP A 168 11.85 -3.31 8.26
N TRP A 169 11.62 -3.75 7.05
CA TRP A 169 11.93 -2.99 5.84
C TRP A 169 11.02 -1.77 5.62
N LEU A 170 9.83 -1.75 6.25
CA LEU A 170 8.84 -0.68 6.10
C LEU A 170 8.77 0.25 7.32
N ILE A 171 9.27 -0.18 8.47
CA ILE A 171 9.32 0.61 9.71
C ILE A 171 10.57 1.47 9.74
N GLY A 172 10.80 2.16 8.71
CA GLY A 172 11.68 3.32 8.75
C GLY A 172 13.17 3.06 8.89
N SER A 173 13.77 3.84 8.41
CA SER A 173 15.10 4.41 8.56
C SER A 173 14.97 5.72 9.32
#